data_05d33ef4bde4cc07375cd0a0902f0c9d
#
_entry.id   05d33ef4bde4cc07375cd0a0902f0c9d
#
_cell.length_a   1.000
_cell.length_b   1.000
_cell.length_c   1.000
_cell.angle_alpha   90.00
_cell.angle_beta   90.00
_cell.angle_gamma   90.00
#
_symmetry.space_group_name_H-M   'P 1'
#
loop_
_entity.id
_entity.type
_entity.pdbx_description
1 polymer ?
#
loop_
_entity_poly.entity_id
_entity_poly.type
_entity_poly.pdbx_seq_one_letter_code
_entity_poly.pdbx_strand_id
1 'polypeptide(L)'
;KDYEVNKTPGEGNYGRQTLTHEIGHTLGLSHPGDYNAGNGNPTYRDAVYGEDTRAYSVMSYWSESNTGQHFTNSGEGAYASAPLLDDIAAVQKLYGANLETRAGDTVYGFNSTADRDFYSATSASSKLIFSVWDGGGNDTLDFSGFTQNQKINLTAGSFSDVGGMTGNVSIAQGVTVENAIGGSGNDLLIGNSAD
;
A
#
# COMPACT_ATOMS: atom_id res chain seq x y z
N LYS A 1 8.30 -2.09 24.44
CA LYS A 1 7.80 -3.47 24.69
C LYS A 1 8.35 -4.35 23.60
N ASP A 2 9.08 -5.40 23.97
CA ASP A 2 9.60 -6.40 23.03
C ASP A 2 8.44 -7.29 22.57
N TYR A 3 7.72 -6.85 21.53
CA TYR A 3 6.80 -7.74 20.85
C TYR A 3 7.61 -8.75 20.03
N GLU A 4 7.32 -10.03 20.18
CA GLU A 4 8.01 -11.10 19.43
C GLU A 4 7.95 -10.88 17.90
N VAL A 5 6.85 -10.32 17.40
CA VAL A 5 6.67 -9.99 15.98
C VAL A 5 7.69 -8.96 15.46
N ASN A 6 8.26 -8.12 16.33
CA ASN A 6 9.28 -7.15 15.94
C ASN A 6 10.67 -7.77 15.82
N LYS A 7 10.88 -8.98 16.33
CA LYS A 7 12.16 -9.70 16.22
C LYS A 7 12.35 -10.37 14.86
N THR A 8 11.24 -10.61 14.15
CA THR A 8 11.22 -11.23 12.82
C THR A 8 10.29 -10.44 11.89
N PRO A 9 10.71 -9.25 11.42
CA PRO A 9 9.88 -8.37 10.62
C PRO A 9 9.69 -8.93 9.19
N GLY A 10 8.81 -9.92 9.05
CA GLY A 10 8.44 -10.51 7.77
C GLY A 10 7.43 -9.67 7.00
N GLU A 11 7.30 -9.92 5.69
CA GLU A 11 6.31 -9.30 4.84
C GLU A 11 4.89 -9.48 5.40
N GLY A 12 4.10 -8.41 5.34
CA GLY A 12 2.70 -8.40 5.78
C GLY A 12 2.49 -8.49 7.29
N ASN A 13 3.54 -8.58 8.11
CA ASN A 13 3.37 -8.60 9.56
C ASN A 13 3.50 -7.21 10.20
N TYR A 14 2.97 -7.08 11.42
CA TYR A 14 3.00 -5.82 12.17
C TYR A 14 4.42 -5.35 12.49
N GLY A 15 5.36 -6.26 12.71
CA GLY A 15 6.76 -5.90 12.98
C GLY A 15 7.43 -5.19 11.82
N ARG A 16 7.15 -5.61 10.57
CA ARG A 16 7.67 -4.93 9.38
C ARG A 16 7.02 -3.57 9.19
N GLN A 17 5.71 -3.44 9.42
CA GLN A 17 5.06 -2.12 9.40
C GLN A 17 5.67 -1.21 10.46
N THR A 18 5.88 -1.69 11.69
CA THR A 18 6.53 -0.93 12.76
C THR A 18 7.92 -0.45 12.33
N LEU A 19 8.74 -1.34 11.76
CA LEU A 19 10.07 -0.97 11.27
C LEU A 19 10.00 0.10 10.18
N THR A 20 9.07 -0.02 9.24
CA THR A 20 8.86 0.97 8.17
C THR A 20 8.41 2.31 8.75
N HIS A 21 7.54 2.31 9.76
CA HIS A 21 7.10 3.48 10.50
C HIS A 21 8.28 4.20 11.18
N GLU A 22 9.11 3.47 11.92
CA GLU A 22 10.26 4.08 12.61
C GLU A 22 11.31 4.62 11.61
N ILE A 23 11.50 3.95 10.48
CA ILE A 23 12.33 4.48 9.38
C ILE A 23 11.71 5.77 8.83
N GLY A 24 10.39 5.86 8.68
CA GLY A 24 9.69 7.09 8.31
C GLY A 24 10.07 8.27 9.19
N HIS A 25 10.10 8.08 10.51
CA HIS A 25 10.56 9.13 11.45
C HIS A 25 12.02 9.55 11.19
N THR A 26 12.91 8.63 10.84
CA THR A 26 14.30 8.98 10.52
C THR A 26 14.43 9.79 9.22
N LEU A 27 13.45 9.68 8.34
CA LEU A 27 13.33 10.47 7.10
C LEU A 27 12.60 11.81 7.31
N GLY A 28 12.22 12.14 8.54
CA GLY A 28 11.56 13.40 8.87
C GLY A 28 10.03 13.35 8.77
N LEU A 29 9.43 12.18 8.60
CA LEU A 29 7.97 12.03 8.68
C LEU A 29 7.52 12.08 10.15
N SER A 30 6.44 12.78 10.43
CA SER A 30 5.72 12.73 11.70
C SER A 30 4.46 11.88 11.57
N HIS A 31 3.79 11.60 12.68
CA HIS A 31 2.42 11.10 12.61
C HIS A 31 1.55 12.12 11.88
N PRO A 32 0.50 11.68 11.13
CA PRO A 32 -0.37 12.59 10.40
C PRO A 32 -1.12 13.60 11.28
N GLY A 33 -1.35 13.25 12.56
CA GLY A 33 -1.95 14.11 13.57
C GLY A 33 -1.02 14.33 14.77
N ASP A 34 -1.40 15.28 15.63
CA ASP A 34 -0.66 15.60 16.86
C ASP A 34 -0.98 14.60 18.00
N TYR A 35 -0.70 13.33 17.75
CA TYR A 35 -0.88 12.25 18.72
C TYR A 35 0.41 11.44 18.88
N ASN A 36 0.61 10.91 20.10
CA ASN A 36 1.75 10.05 20.41
C ASN A 36 1.34 9.03 21.49
N ALA A 37 1.81 7.80 21.39
CA ALA A 37 1.53 6.71 22.33
C ALA A 37 1.96 7.00 23.78
N GLY A 38 2.86 7.98 24.02
CA GLY A 38 3.26 8.45 25.33
C GLY A 38 2.33 9.49 25.96
N ASN A 39 1.38 10.05 25.21
CA ASN A 39 0.55 11.17 25.62
C ASN A 39 -0.93 10.78 25.63
N GLY A 40 -1.39 10.21 26.75
CA GLY A 40 -2.79 9.81 26.93
C GLY A 40 -3.16 8.52 26.19
N ASN A 41 -4.43 8.40 25.83
CA ASN A 41 -4.98 7.28 25.04
C ASN A 41 -5.62 7.87 23.76
N PRO A 42 -4.82 8.16 22.73
CA PRO A 42 -5.36 8.74 21.50
C PRO A 42 -6.33 7.77 20.81
N THR A 43 -7.31 8.32 20.12
CA THR A 43 -8.35 7.60 19.36
C THR A 43 -8.46 8.21 17.95
N TYR A 44 -9.19 7.59 17.05
CA TYR A 44 -9.39 8.14 15.69
C TYR A 44 -10.04 9.54 15.69
N ARG A 45 -10.67 9.94 16.78
CA ARG A 45 -11.20 11.32 16.93
C ARG A 45 -10.11 12.39 17.03
N ASP A 46 -8.87 11.98 17.29
CA ASP A 46 -7.69 12.85 17.34
C ASP A 46 -7.03 12.98 15.97
N ALA A 47 -7.56 12.31 14.92
CA ALA A 47 -7.14 12.49 13.54
C ALA A 47 -7.44 13.91 13.06
N VAL A 48 -6.50 14.52 12.35
CA VAL A 48 -6.60 15.91 11.85
C VAL A 48 -7.37 15.96 10.52
N TYR A 49 -7.36 14.86 9.77
CA TYR A 49 -8.09 14.70 8.51
C TYR A 49 -8.63 13.28 8.38
N GLY A 50 -9.64 13.10 7.52
CA GLY A 50 -10.39 11.85 7.45
C GLY A 50 -9.60 10.65 6.92
N GLU A 51 -8.59 10.88 6.08
CA GLU A 51 -7.74 9.86 5.49
C GLU A 51 -6.58 9.42 6.41
N ASP A 52 -6.46 9.98 7.62
CA ASP A 52 -5.45 9.55 8.58
C ASP A 52 -5.72 8.12 9.06
N THR A 53 -5.35 7.15 8.25
CA THR A 53 -5.44 5.71 8.54
C THR A 53 -4.29 4.93 7.90
N ARG A 54 -4.12 3.69 8.34
CA ARG A 54 -3.12 2.75 7.79
C ARG A 54 -3.39 2.33 6.35
N ALA A 55 -4.47 2.78 5.74
CA ALA A 55 -4.68 2.64 4.31
C ALA A 55 -3.85 3.65 3.50
N TYR A 56 -3.63 4.83 4.06
CA TYR A 56 -2.95 5.94 3.39
C TYR A 56 -1.51 6.13 3.85
N SER A 57 -1.20 5.83 5.11
CA SER A 57 0.11 6.08 5.70
C SER A 57 0.49 5.02 6.72
N VAL A 58 1.72 4.51 6.64
CA VAL A 58 2.30 3.67 7.69
C VAL A 58 2.58 4.46 8.97
N MET A 59 2.59 5.80 8.88
CA MET A 59 2.78 6.69 10.03
C MET A 59 1.51 6.84 10.87
N SER A 60 0.34 6.41 10.37
CA SER A 60 -0.93 6.48 11.11
C SER A 60 -1.05 5.40 12.18
N TYR A 61 -1.66 5.75 13.30
CA TYR A 61 -2.03 4.80 14.36
C TYR A 61 -3.37 4.11 14.11
N TRP A 62 -4.18 4.65 13.21
CA TRP A 62 -5.58 4.27 13.05
C TRP A 62 -5.76 3.15 12.04
N SER A 63 -6.70 2.26 12.35
CA SER A 63 -7.03 1.16 11.44
C SER A 63 -7.56 1.71 10.11
N GLU A 64 -7.17 1.05 9.04
CA GLU A 64 -7.67 1.24 7.68
C GLU A 64 -9.20 1.16 7.59
N SER A 65 -9.83 0.42 8.49
CA SER A 65 -11.29 0.27 8.53
C SER A 65 -12.04 1.59 8.81
N ASN A 66 -11.39 2.58 9.41
CA ASN A 66 -12.00 3.90 9.63
C ASN A 66 -12.28 4.64 8.32
N THR A 67 -11.60 4.31 7.23
CA THR A 67 -11.82 4.87 5.89
C THR A 67 -12.42 3.87 4.91
N GLY A 68 -12.90 2.71 5.41
CA GLY A 68 -13.62 1.71 4.65
C GLY A 68 -12.75 0.67 3.94
N GLN A 69 -11.43 0.70 4.13
CA GLN A 69 -10.55 -0.34 3.64
C GLN A 69 -10.50 -1.52 4.63
N HIS A 70 -10.17 -2.71 4.11
CA HIS A 70 -10.07 -3.92 4.91
C HIS A 70 -8.89 -4.78 4.45
N PHE A 71 -7.87 -4.87 5.30
CA PHE A 71 -6.65 -5.64 5.05
C PHE A 71 -6.72 -7.05 5.67
N THR A 72 -7.90 -7.64 5.59
CA THR A 72 -8.16 -8.99 6.11
C THR A 72 -8.69 -9.87 4.99
N ASN A 73 -8.08 -11.03 4.81
CA ASN A 73 -8.58 -12.08 3.93
C ASN A 73 -8.65 -13.39 4.72
N SER A 74 -9.77 -14.12 4.60
CA SER A 74 -9.98 -15.40 5.28
C SER A 74 -9.79 -15.37 6.80
N GLY A 75 -10.13 -14.24 7.44
CA GLY A 75 -10.01 -14.05 8.89
C GLY A 75 -8.61 -13.68 9.39
N GLU A 76 -7.63 -13.58 8.49
CA GLU A 76 -6.28 -13.17 8.83
C GLU A 76 -5.98 -11.77 8.31
N GLY A 77 -5.60 -10.87 9.21
CA GLY A 77 -5.16 -9.52 8.88
C GLY A 77 -3.73 -9.49 8.33
N ALA A 78 -3.44 -8.45 7.55
CA ALA A 78 -2.11 -8.14 7.09
C ALA A 78 -1.81 -6.65 7.27
N TYR A 79 -0.53 -6.29 7.16
CA TYR A 79 -0.02 -4.94 7.36
C TYR A 79 0.86 -4.53 6.20
N ALA A 80 0.91 -3.21 5.92
CA ALA A 80 1.79 -2.69 4.88
C ALA A 80 3.27 -2.94 5.24
N SER A 81 4.04 -3.34 4.26
CA SER A 81 5.49 -3.61 4.40
C SER A 81 6.35 -2.45 3.88
N ALA A 82 5.73 -1.41 3.34
CA ALA A 82 6.37 -0.29 2.66
C ALA A 82 5.55 1.00 2.82
N PRO A 83 6.12 2.16 2.49
CA PRO A 83 5.39 3.43 2.43
C PRO A 83 4.14 3.35 1.56
N LEU A 84 3.08 4.04 1.97
CA LEU A 84 1.81 4.14 1.28
C LEU A 84 1.62 5.53 0.65
N LEU A 85 0.42 5.83 0.15
CA LEU A 85 0.14 7.04 -0.65
C LEU A 85 0.67 8.33 -0.03
N ASP A 86 0.31 8.59 1.23
CA ASP A 86 0.65 9.85 1.90
C ASP A 86 2.12 9.88 2.29
N ASP A 87 2.70 8.72 2.65
CA ASP A 87 4.13 8.62 2.96
C ASP A 87 4.97 8.95 1.73
N ILE A 88 4.61 8.38 0.57
CA ILE A 88 5.28 8.64 -0.71
C ILE A 88 5.18 10.13 -1.04
N ALA A 89 3.99 10.73 -0.97
CA ALA A 89 3.79 12.14 -1.25
C ALA A 89 4.60 13.05 -0.29
N ALA A 90 4.64 12.71 1.00
CA ALA A 90 5.37 13.47 2.00
C ALA A 90 6.89 13.40 1.79
N VAL A 91 7.43 12.20 1.54
CA VAL A 91 8.87 12.02 1.25
C VAL A 91 9.25 12.75 -0.04
N GLN A 92 8.43 12.68 -1.08
CA GLN A 92 8.68 13.40 -2.33
C GLN A 92 8.64 14.92 -2.16
N LYS A 93 7.80 15.42 -1.27
CA LYS A 93 7.76 16.84 -0.93
C LYS A 93 9.03 17.29 -0.22
N LEU A 94 9.63 16.43 0.59
CA LEU A 94 10.87 16.73 1.33
C LEU A 94 12.13 16.62 0.46
N TYR A 95 12.19 15.61 -0.42
CA TYR A 95 13.43 15.21 -1.09
C TYR A 95 13.35 15.24 -2.62
N GLY A 96 12.17 15.46 -3.18
CA GLY A 96 11.92 15.33 -4.61
C GLY A 96 11.55 13.89 -5.00
N ALA A 97 10.85 13.75 -6.11
CA ALA A 97 10.51 12.46 -6.68
C ALA A 97 11.72 11.85 -7.39
N ASN A 98 12.01 10.57 -7.15
CA ASN A 98 13.04 9.84 -7.88
C ASN A 98 12.40 9.13 -9.10
N LEU A 99 12.55 9.71 -10.27
CA LEU A 99 12.01 9.18 -11.53
C LEU A 99 12.87 8.06 -12.15
N GLU A 100 14.03 7.77 -11.57
CA GLU A 100 14.85 6.62 -11.98
C GLU A 100 14.35 5.31 -11.32
N THR A 101 13.41 5.39 -10.39
CA THR A 101 12.86 4.23 -9.70
C THR A 101 11.96 3.47 -10.64
N ARG A 102 12.34 2.24 -11.02
CA ARG A 102 11.58 1.38 -11.95
C ARG A 102 11.15 2.09 -13.24
N ALA A 103 12.06 2.89 -13.84
CA ALA A 103 11.77 3.69 -15.02
C ALA A 103 11.64 2.89 -16.35
N GLY A 104 11.61 1.58 -16.29
CA GLY A 104 11.33 0.68 -17.39
C GLY A 104 10.11 -0.17 -17.10
N ASP A 105 9.67 -0.94 -18.08
CA ASP A 105 8.46 -1.78 -18.00
C ASP A 105 8.48 -2.68 -16.76
N THR A 106 7.52 -2.47 -15.87
CA THR A 106 7.46 -3.16 -14.59
C THR A 106 6.13 -3.91 -14.43
N VAL A 107 6.20 -5.12 -13.88
CA VAL A 107 5.02 -5.92 -13.52
C VAL A 107 4.93 -5.99 -12.00
N TYR A 108 3.75 -5.69 -11.46
CA TYR A 108 3.40 -5.74 -10.05
C TYR A 108 2.34 -6.82 -9.82
N GLY A 109 2.47 -7.62 -8.77
CA GLY A 109 1.57 -8.71 -8.44
C GLY A 109 2.13 -10.06 -8.85
N PHE A 110 1.38 -10.86 -9.62
CA PHE A 110 1.89 -12.10 -10.20
C PHE A 110 2.91 -11.80 -11.30
N ASN A 111 3.87 -12.69 -11.49
CA ASN A 111 4.97 -12.51 -12.43
C ASN A 111 5.77 -11.21 -12.21
N SER A 112 5.81 -10.71 -11.00
CA SER A 112 6.44 -9.43 -10.66
C SER A 112 7.87 -9.36 -11.13
N THR A 113 8.19 -8.25 -11.79
CA THR A 113 9.57 -7.83 -12.13
C THR A 113 10.05 -6.71 -11.23
N ALA A 114 9.17 -6.22 -10.32
CA ALA A 114 9.52 -5.21 -9.33
C ALA A 114 10.57 -5.76 -8.35
N ASP A 115 11.44 -4.89 -7.90
CA ASP A 115 12.64 -5.20 -7.12
C ASP A 115 12.40 -5.39 -5.61
N ARG A 116 11.12 -5.56 -5.19
CA ARG A 116 10.73 -5.69 -3.78
C ARG A 116 9.72 -6.82 -3.57
N ASP A 117 9.87 -7.54 -2.47
CA ASP A 117 9.03 -8.66 -2.08
C ASP A 117 7.55 -8.29 -1.95
N PHE A 118 7.24 -7.15 -1.33
CA PHE A 118 5.87 -6.70 -1.09
C PHE A 118 5.06 -6.35 -2.36
N TYR A 119 5.71 -6.29 -3.52
CA TYR A 119 5.03 -6.14 -4.81
C TYR A 119 4.67 -7.48 -5.46
N SER A 120 5.07 -8.61 -4.87
CA SER A 120 4.96 -9.92 -5.52
C SER A 120 3.86 -10.77 -4.90
N ALA A 121 3.00 -11.34 -5.76
CA ALA A 121 2.07 -12.41 -5.40
C ALA A 121 2.55 -13.75 -5.96
N THR A 122 2.47 -14.81 -5.16
CA THR A 122 2.90 -16.16 -5.55
C THR A 122 1.77 -17.18 -5.51
N SER A 123 0.62 -16.81 -4.92
CA SER A 123 -0.55 -17.66 -4.79
C SER A 123 -1.84 -16.84 -4.63
N ALA A 124 -2.98 -17.46 -4.83
CA ALA A 124 -4.30 -16.85 -4.60
C ALA A 124 -4.56 -16.44 -3.12
N SER A 125 -3.69 -16.84 -2.19
CA SER A 125 -3.75 -16.44 -0.78
C SER A 125 -2.74 -15.35 -0.43
N SER A 126 -1.95 -14.87 -1.38
CA SER A 126 -1.03 -13.75 -1.17
C SER A 126 -1.79 -12.50 -0.73
N LYS A 127 -1.23 -11.78 0.24
CA LYS A 127 -1.85 -10.59 0.83
C LYS A 127 -1.04 -9.37 0.42
N LEU A 128 -1.42 -8.74 -0.68
CA LEU A 128 -0.74 -7.56 -1.21
C LEU A 128 -1.28 -6.29 -0.53
N ILE A 129 -0.40 -5.51 0.08
CA ILE A 129 -0.73 -4.17 0.60
C ILE A 129 0.40 -3.24 0.21
N PHE A 130 0.19 -2.44 -0.83
CA PHE A 130 1.21 -1.51 -1.33
C PHE A 130 0.63 -0.33 -2.09
N SER A 131 1.45 0.71 -2.21
CA SER A 131 1.26 1.80 -3.17
C SER A 131 2.33 1.73 -4.24
N VAL A 132 1.93 1.79 -5.51
CA VAL A 132 2.87 1.82 -6.63
C VAL A 132 3.51 3.20 -6.68
N TRP A 133 4.84 3.26 -6.60
CA TRP A 133 5.63 4.37 -7.09
C TRP A 133 6.51 3.86 -8.23
N ASP A 134 6.34 4.46 -9.40
CA ASP A 134 7.04 4.11 -10.62
C ASP A 134 7.48 5.38 -11.35
N GLY A 135 8.68 5.37 -11.92
CA GLY A 135 9.26 6.51 -12.63
C GLY A 135 8.87 6.58 -14.11
N GLY A 136 8.25 5.52 -14.63
CA GLY A 136 7.81 5.40 -16.03
C GLY A 136 8.16 4.07 -16.64
N GLY A 137 7.59 3.82 -17.79
CA GLY A 137 7.67 2.55 -18.52
C GLY A 137 6.31 2.23 -19.13
N ASN A 138 6.10 0.99 -19.52
CA ASN A 138 4.78 0.43 -19.83
C ASN A 138 4.48 -0.64 -18.77
N ASP A 139 3.73 -0.26 -17.75
CA ASP A 139 3.62 -0.97 -16.49
C ASP A 139 2.33 -1.78 -16.39
N THR A 140 2.36 -2.86 -15.62
CA THR A 140 1.24 -3.78 -15.50
C THR A 140 0.95 -4.12 -14.04
N LEU A 141 -0.32 -3.98 -13.62
CA LEU A 141 -0.85 -4.64 -12.44
C LEU A 141 -1.34 -6.04 -12.84
N ASP A 142 -0.59 -7.08 -12.49
CA ASP A 142 -0.96 -8.47 -12.76
C ASP A 142 -1.56 -9.12 -11.51
N PHE A 143 -2.88 -9.26 -11.48
CA PHE A 143 -3.61 -9.96 -10.43
C PHE A 143 -4.29 -11.24 -10.92
N SER A 144 -3.73 -11.82 -12.01
CA SER A 144 -4.28 -12.97 -12.73
C SER A 144 -4.42 -14.25 -11.89
N GLY A 145 -3.60 -14.42 -10.86
CA GLY A 145 -3.63 -15.61 -10.02
C GLY A 145 -4.65 -15.57 -8.88
N PHE A 146 -5.40 -14.46 -8.72
CA PHE A 146 -6.49 -14.40 -7.73
C PHE A 146 -7.79 -14.98 -8.29
N THR A 147 -8.61 -15.53 -7.39
CA THR A 147 -9.90 -16.14 -7.74
C THR A 147 -11.11 -15.35 -7.23
N GLN A 148 -10.86 -14.37 -6.37
CA GLN A 148 -11.88 -13.48 -5.83
C GLN A 148 -12.27 -12.43 -6.88
N ASN A 149 -13.48 -11.88 -6.77
CA ASN A 149 -13.85 -10.70 -7.55
C ASN A 149 -12.97 -9.52 -7.13
N GLN A 150 -12.45 -8.78 -8.10
CA GLN A 150 -11.54 -7.67 -7.88
C GLN A 150 -12.09 -6.37 -8.48
N LYS A 151 -11.66 -5.25 -7.92
CA LYS A 151 -11.80 -3.94 -8.53
C LYS A 151 -10.40 -3.37 -8.74
N ILE A 152 -9.93 -3.31 -9.97
CA ILE A 152 -8.61 -2.80 -10.33
C ILE A 152 -8.79 -1.42 -10.95
N ASN A 153 -8.23 -0.40 -10.32
CA ASN A 153 -8.36 0.99 -10.73
C ASN A 153 -6.97 1.56 -11.07
N LEU A 154 -6.75 1.90 -12.32
CA LEU A 154 -5.47 2.42 -12.83
C LEU A 154 -5.32 3.94 -12.64
N THR A 155 -6.31 4.63 -12.07
CA THR A 155 -6.22 6.07 -11.83
C THR A 155 -5.24 6.37 -10.70
N ALA A 156 -4.29 7.28 -10.92
CA ALA A 156 -3.37 7.75 -9.88
C ALA A 156 -4.12 8.30 -8.66
N GLY A 157 -3.65 7.97 -7.47
CA GLY A 157 -4.29 8.32 -6.19
C GLY A 157 -5.47 7.44 -5.81
N SER A 158 -5.83 6.45 -6.61
CA SER A 158 -6.98 5.56 -6.35
C SER A 158 -6.57 4.23 -5.74
N PHE A 159 -7.57 3.59 -5.11
CA PHE A 159 -7.44 2.26 -4.51
C PHE A 159 -8.09 1.18 -5.37
N SER A 160 -7.49 0.00 -5.32
CA SER A 160 -7.98 -1.25 -5.87
C SER A 160 -8.32 -2.24 -4.75
N ASP A 161 -9.29 -3.12 -5.00
CA ASP A 161 -9.69 -4.23 -4.13
C ASP A 161 -9.13 -5.53 -4.73
N VAL A 162 -8.15 -6.12 -4.09
CA VAL A 162 -7.34 -7.20 -4.68
C VAL A 162 -7.23 -8.39 -3.72
N GLY A 163 -7.39 -9.60 -4.26
CA GLY A 163 -7.17 -10.84 -3.52
C GLY A 163 -8.10 -11.02 -2.32
N GLY A 164 -9.35 -10.50 -2.40
CA GLY A 164 -10.35 -10.60 -1.34
C GLY A 164 -10.21 -9.57 -0.22
N MET A 165 -9.29 -8.63 -0.34
CA MET A 165 -9.18 -7.45 0.52
C MET A 165 -9.83 -6.23 -0.15
N THR A 166 -10.01 -5.14 0.59
CA THR A 166 -10.62 -3.90 0.09
C THR A 166 -9.66 -2.75 0.25
N GLY A 167 -9.40 -2.00 -0.84
CA GLY A 167 -8.56 -0.82 -0.86
C GLY A 167 -7.11 -1.09 -0.43
N ASN A 168 -6.60 -2.26 -0.75
CA ASN A 168 -5.30 -2.74 -0.29
C ASN A 168 -4.14 -2.44 -1.26
N VAL A 169 -4.45 -2.10 -2.50
CA VAL A 169 -3.46 -1.67 -3.50
C VAL A 169 -3.83 -0.27 -3.99
N SER A 170 -2.84 0.60 -4.12
CA SER A 170 -3.04 1.95 -4.64
C SER A 170 -1.93 2.36 -5.59
N ILE A 171 -2.17 3.42 -6.35
CA ILE A 171 -1.20 4.03 -7.28
C ILE A 171 -0.90 5.43 -6.77
N ALA A 172 0.37 5.74 -6.54
CA ALA A 172 0.78 7.05 -6.05
C ALA A 172 0.43 8.18 -7.04
N GLN A 173 0.31 9.40 -6.53
CA GLN A 173 0.08 10.57 -7.36
C GLN A 173 1.21 10.77 -8.37
N GLY A 174 0.86 11.08 -9.61
CA GLY A 174 1.81 11.31 -10.69
C GLY A 174 2.36 10.04 -11.37
N VAL A 175 1.93 8.87 -10.94
CA VAL A 175 2.27 7.59 -11.58
C VAL A 175 1.21 7.24 -12.62
N THR A 176 1.64 6.75 -13.76
CA THR A 176 0.79 6.11 -14.77
C THR A 176 1.10 4.62 -14.77
N VAL A 177 0.07 3.79 -14.77
CA VAL A 177 0.15 2.34 -15.01
C VAL A 177 -0.78 2.05 -16.18
N GLU A 178 -0.30 1.45 -17.23
CA GLU A 178 -1.02 1.32 -18.50
C GLU A 178 -1.92 0.09 -18.53
N ASN A 179 -1.52 -0.99 -17.83
CA ASN A 179 -2.15 -2.30 -18.01
C ASN A 179 -2.64 -2.88 -16.70
N ALA A 180 -3.74 -3.63 -16.78
CA ALA A 180 -4.26 -4.45 -15.69
C ALA A 180 -4.67 -5.83 -16.20
N ILE A 181 -4.35 -6.87 -15.44
CA ILE A 181 -4.77 -8.25 -15.66
C ILE A 181 -5.55 -8.71 -14.44
N GLY A 182 -6.84 -8.98 -14.63
CA GLY A 182 -7.71 -9.56 -13.60
C GLY A 182 -7.52 -11.06 -13.46
N GLY A 183 -8.17 -11.64 -12.45
CA GLY A 183 -8.12 -13.07 -12.14
C GLY A 183 -9.25 -13.86 -12.78
N SER A 184 -9.63 -14.97 -12.13
CA SER A 184 -10.75 -15.81 -12.59
C SER A 184 -12.09 -15.41 -11.98
N GLY A 185 -12.14 -14.40 -11.13
CA GLY A 185 -13.35 -13.82 -10.57
C GLY A 185 -14.10 -12.91 -11.56
N ASN A 186 -15.18 -12.29 -11.09
CA ASN A 186 -15.85 -11.22 -11.83
C ASN A 186 -15.17 -9.91 -11.48
N ASP A 187 -14.32 -9.43 -12.36
CA ASP A 187 -13.47 -8.28 -12.10
C ASP A 187 -14.00 -7.00 -12.76
N LEU A 188 -13.87 -5.88 -12.05
CA LEU A 188 -14.10 -4.54 -12.56
C LEU A 188 -12.74 -3.88 -12.81
N LEU A 189 -12.44 -3.56 -14.05
CA LEU A 189 -11.25 -2.82 -14.43
C LEU A 189 -11.62 -1.38 -14.78
N ILE A 190 -10.97 -0.42 -14.15
CA ILE A 190 -11.14 1.02 -14.36
C ILE A 190 -9.82 1.54 -14.94
N GLY A 191 -9.87 1.97 -16.19
CA GLY A 191 -8.71 2.55 -16.89
C GLY A 191 -8.40 3.98 -16.45
N ASN A 192 -7.38 4.53 -17.07
CA ASN A 192 -6.96 5.92 -16.93
C ASN A 192 -6.88 6.58 -18.31
N SER A 193 -6.12 7.67 -18.44
CA SER A 193 -5.95 8.40 -19.69
C SER A 193 -4.75 7.90 -20.55
N ALA A 194 -4.08 6.82 -20.16
CA ALA A 194 -3.05 6.19 -20.96
C ALA A 194 -3.68 5.46 -22.18
N ASP A 195 -3.01 5.47 -23.31
CA ASP A 195 -3.44 4.80 -24.56
C ASP A 195 -3.08 3.30 -24.55
#